data_1f1695d3c9dc233bb1b0b864a4d4dd81
#
_entry.id   1f1695d3c9dc233bb1b0b864a4d4dd81
#
_cell.length_a   1.000
_cell.length_b   1.000
_cell.length_c   1.000
_cell.angle_alpha   90.00
_cell.angle_beta   90.00
_cell.angle_gamma   90.00
#
_symmetry.space_group_name_H-M   'P 1'
#
loop_
_entity.id
_entity.type
_entity.pdbx_description
1 polymer ?
#
loop_
_entity_poly.entity_id
_entity_poly.type
_entity_poly.pdbx_seq_one_letter_code
_entity_poly.pdbx_strand_id
1 'polypeptide(L)'
;SEMCIRDSNTDMAQQLADLEKEIFGTAWNNELIKQKINNDEFLYWVYEINSKIVGYLAIQKNFKELHILGIGVKEIFRNQSIAKKLTIELIDYFEESKYEQILLEVRVSNSVAINMYESFGFKHYGVREKYYKNEDANLFRLEKTYV
;
A
#
# COMPACT_ATOMS: atom_id res chain seq x y z
N SER A 1 -16.53 1.03 18.23
CA SER A 1 -15.57 0.18 17.54
C SER A 1 -14.20 0.85 17.50
N GLU A 2 -13.18 0.11 17.89
CA GLU A 2 -11.80 0.59 17.82
C GLU A 2 -11.27 0.43 16.40
N MET A 3 -10.74 1.54 15.86
CA MET A 3 -10.09 1.57 14.56
C MET A 3 -8.69 2.14 14.74
N CYS A 4 -7.67 1.45 14.26
CA CYS A 4 -6.30 1.94 14.35
C CYS A 4 -5.43 1.45 13.21
N ILE A 5 -4.41 2.25 12.90
CA ILE A 5 -3.34 1.89 11.99
C ILE A 5 -2.11 1.62 12.85
N ARG A 6 -1.43 0.51 12.60
CA ARG A 6 -0.20 0.18 13.34
C ARG A 6 0.76 -0.64 12.50
N ASP A 7 2.01 -0.71 12.96
CA ASP A 7 2.99 -1.58 12.35
C ASP A 7 2.57 -3.04 12.51
N SER A 8 2.83 -3.84 11.49
CA SER A 8 2.60 -5.27 11.56
C SER A 8 3.73 -5.98 12.32
N ASN A 9 3.43 -7.19 12.74
CA ASN A 9 4.42 -8.10 13.32
C ASN A 9 4.23 -9.50 12.75
N THR A 10 5.13 -10.42 13.06
CA THR A 10 5.09 -11.77 12.49
C THR A 10 3.86 -12.56 12.89
N ASP A 11 3.22 -12.24 14.01
CA ASP A 11 2.00 -12.91 14.45
C ASP A 11 0.81 -12.59 13.52
N MET A 12 0.91 -11.51 12.76
CA MET A 12 -0.13 -11.08 11.80
C MET A 12 0.04 -11.68 10.42
N ALA A 13 1.15 -12.41 10.17
CA ALA A 13 1.47 -12.88 8.82
C ALA A 13 0.37 -13.75 8.22
N GLN A 14 -0.26 -14.61 9.02
CA GLN A 14 -1.33 -15.47 8.51
C GLN A 14 -2.57 -14.66 8.15
N GLN A 15 -2.94 -13.69 8.97
CA GLN A 15 -4.06 -12.81 8.68
C GLN A 15 -3.82 -11.99 7.41
N LEU A 16 -2.58 -11.52 7.23
CA LEU A 16 -2.19 -10.77 6.01
C LEU A 16 -2.21 -11.67 4.78
N ALA A 17 -1.73 -12.92 4.88
CA ALA A 17 -1.78 -13.87 3.78
C ALA A 17 -3.24 -14.17 3.38
N ASP A 18 -4.12 -14.37 4.36
CA ASP A 18 -5.53 -14.63 4.12
C ASP A 18 -6.21 -13.43 3.45
N LEU A 19 -5.87 -12.23 3.90
CA LEU A 19 -6.42 -10.99 3.33
C LEU A 19 -5.97 -10.79 1.87
N GLU A 20 -4.68 -11.03 1.59
CA GLU A 20 -4.14 -10.98 0.23
C GLU A 20 -4.88 -11.93 -0.70
N LYS A 21 -5.11 -13.15 -0.24
CA LYS A 21 -5.82 -14.16 -1.01
C LYS A 21 -7.27 -13.74 -1.28
N GLU A 22 -7.93 -13.19 -0.27
CA GLU A 22 -9.32 -12.73 -0.40
C GLU A 22 -9.44 -11.60 -1.42
N ILE A 23 -8.49 -10.65 -1.39
CA ILE A 23 -8.55 -9.44 -2.22
C ILE A 23 -8.07 -9.72 -3.64
N PHE A 24 -6.96 -10.42 -3.80
CA PHE A 24 -6.27 -10.55 -5.09
C PHE A 24 -6.32 -11.97 -5.68
N GLY A 25 -6.85 -12.94 -4.95
CA GLY A 25 -6.95 -14.32 -5.44
C GLY A 25 -5.63 -15.09 -5.47
N THR A 26 -4.50 -14.40 -5.44
CA THR A 26 -3.18 -15.02 -5.34
C THR A 26 -2.52 -14.47 -4.10
N ALA A 27 -1.98 -15.35 -3.31
CA ALA A 27 -1.39 -14.92 -2.05
C ALA A 27 0.11 -15.16 -2.05
N TRP A 28 0.82 -14.24 -1.45
CA TRP A 28 2.07 -14.60 -0.86
C TRP A 28 1.76 -15.51 0.31
N ASN A 29 2.53 -16.56 0.49
CA ASN A 29 2.30 -17.42 1.64
C ASN A 29 2.78 -16.73 2.92
N ASN A 30 2.38 -17.28 4.04
CA ASN A 30 2.74 -16.80 5.37
C ASN A 30 4.25 -16.58 5.53
N GLU A 31 5.08 -17.51 5.01
CA GLU A 31 6.54 -17.39 5.15
C GLU A 31 7.11 -16.20 4.40
N LEU A 32 6.62 -15.91 3.20
CA LEU A 32 7.06 -14.73 2.44
C LEU A 32 6.70 -13.44 3.17
N ILE A 33 5.52 -13.37 3.75
CA ILE A 33 5.10 -12.19 4.51
C ILE A 33 5.95 -12.03 5.76
N LYS A 34 6.24 -13.10 6.47
CA LYS A 34 7.13 -13.06 7.65
C LYS A 34 8.52 -12.53 7.28
N GLN A 35 9.07 -13.01 6.17
CA GLN A 35 10.36 -12.54 5.69
C GLN A 35 10.36 -11.04 5.42
N LYS A 36 9.30 -10.54 4.81
CA LYS A 36 9.19 -9.11 4.52
C LYS A 36 8.98 -8.27 5.79
N ILE A 37 8.16 -8.73 6.72
CA ILE A 37 7.96 -8.03 7.99
C ILE A 37 9.26 -7.91 8.78
N ASN A 38 10.10 -8.95 8.75
CA ASN A 38 11.37 -8.98 9.46
C ASN A 38 12.53 -8.29 8.72
N ASN A 39 12.28 -7.80 7.51
CA ASN A 39 13.31 -7.16 6.71
C ASN A 39 13.14 -5.63 6.77
N ASP A 40 14.19 -4.94 7.21
CA ASP A 40 14.17 -3.48 7.36
C ASP A 40 13.91 -2.71 6.07
N GLU A 41 14.03 -3.37 4.91
CA GLU A 41 13.71 -2.74 3.63
C GLU A 41 12.21 -2.56 3.42
N PHE A 42 11.38 -3.22 4.23
CA PHE A 42 9.93 -3.19 4.05
C PHE A 42 9.23 -2.59 5.26
N LEU A 43 8.11 -1.93 5.00
CA LEU A 43 7.15 -1.49 6.00
C LEU A 43 5.81 -2.14 5.67
N TYR A 44 5.19 -2.75 6.67
CA TYR A 44 3.83 -3.28 6.57
C TYR A 44 2.97 -2.62 7.63
N TRP A 45 2.02 -1.83 7.21
CA TRP A 45 1.05 -1.23 8.12
C TRP A 45 -0.29 -1.88 7.94
N VAL A 46 -0.99 -2.10 9.05
CA VAL A 46 -2.30 -2.73 9.05
C VAL A 46 -3.34 -1.76 9.60
N TYR A 47 -4.55 -1.88 9.08
CA TYR A 47 -5.69 -1.18 9.60
C TYR A 47 -6.57 -2.20 10.32
N GLU A 48 -6.82 -1.97 11.60
CA GLU A 48 -7.60 -2.88 12.42
C GLU A 48 -8.93 -2.26 12.84
N ILE A 49 -9.96 -3.08 12.84
CA ILE A 49 -11.26 -2.74 13.45
C ILE A 49 -11.55 -3.84 14.46
N ASN A 50 -11.71 -3.47 15.72
CA ASN A 50 -11.96 -4.41 16.81
C ASN A 50 -10.91 -5.54 16.83
N SER A 51 -9.64 -5.18 16.69
CA SER A 51 -8.48 -6.09 16.72
C SER A 51 -8.40 -7.07 15.55
N LYS A 52 -9.19 -6.84 14.49
CA LYS A 52 -9.12 -7.64 13.26
C LYS A 52 -8.54 -6.81 12.13
N ILE A 53 -7.61 -7.39 11.39
CA ILE A 53 -7.01 -6.73 10.23
C ILE A 53 -8.02 -6.71 9.09
N VAL A 54 -8.38 -5.51 8.63
CA VAL A 54 -9.32 -5.33 7.52
C VAL A 54 -8.69 -4.62 6.32
N GLY A 55 -7.48 -4.11 6.48
CA GLY A 55 -6.73 -3.46 5.41
C GLY A 55 -5.24 -3.45 5.71
N TYR A 56 -4.44 -3.20 4.66
CA TYR A 56 -3.00 -3.13 4.82
C TYR A 56 -2.38 -2.25 3.75
N LEU A 57 -1.16 -1.81 4.03
CA LEU A 57 -0.30 -1.10 3.10
C LEU A 57 1.11 -1.68 3.21
N ALA A 58 1.65 -2.14 2.08
CA ALA A 58 2.99 -2.69 2.01
C ALA A 58 3.89 -1.75 1.22
N ILE A 59 5.05 -1.42 1.77
CA ILE A 59 5.98 -0.44 1.23
C ILE A 59 7.38 -1.03 1.22
N GLN A 60 8.13 -0.78 0.15
CA GLN A 60 9.55 -1.08 0.08
C GLN A 60 10.35 0.22 0.14
N LYS A 61 11.38 0.24 0.97
CA LYS A 61 12.30 1.37 1.08
C LYS A 61 13.49 1.14 0.17
N ASN A 62 13.69 2.03 -0.80
CA ASN A 62 14.78 1.95 -1.76
C ASN A 62 15.55 3.25 -1.78
N PHE A 63 16.70 3.31 -1.13
CA PHE A 63 17.60 4.47 -1.18
C PHE A 63 16.86 5.79 -0.88
N LYS A 64 16.43 6.53 -1.92
CA LYS A 64 15.73 7.80 -1.79
C LYS A 64 14.23 7.71 -1.99
N GLU A 65 13.72 6.51 -2.22
CA GLU A 65 12.34 6.29 -2.63
C GLU A 65 11.59 5.36 -1.70
N LEU A 66 10.30 5.64 -1.54
CA LEU A 66 9.36 4.70 -0.96
C LEU A 66 8.50 4.15 -2.09
N HIS A 67 8.43 2.84 -2.21
CA HIS A 67 7.65 2.20 -3.27
C HIS A 67 6.45 1.49 -2.65
N ILE A 68 5.25 1.90 -3.00
CA ILE A 68 4.04 1.19 -2.59
C ILE A 68 3.97 -0.11 -3.36
N LEU A 69 4.06 -1.23 -2.65
CA LEU A 69 3.96 -2.56 -3.24
C LEU A 69 2.52 -3.02 -3.37
N GLY A 70 1.70 -2.62 -2.43
CA GLY A 70 0.29 -2.97 -2.44
C GLY A 70 -0.49 -2.28 -1.34
N ILE A 71 -1.75 -2.07 -1.61
CA ILE A 71 -2.71 -1.58 -0.64
C ILE A 71 -3.99 -2.39 -0.85
N GLY A 72 -4.57 -2.90 0.21
CA GLY A 72 -5.75 -3.71 0.11
C GLY A 72 -6.70 -3.49 1.28
N VAL A 73 -7.99 -3.57 1.00
CA VAL A 73 -9.05 -3.45 2.00
C VAL A 73 -10.09 -4.52 1.73
N LYS A 74 -10.54 -5.20 2.79
CA LYS A 74 -11.62 -6.18 2.68
C LYS A 74 -12.82 -5.56 2.01
N GLU A 75 -13.46 -6.31 1.12
CA GLU A 75 -14.58 -5.81 0.31
C GLU A 75 -15.69 -5.20 1.15
N ILE A 76 -16.08 -5.85 2.25
CA ILE A 76 -17.16 -5.36 3.10
C ILE A 76 -16.81 -4.06 3.84
N PHE A 77 -15.52 -3.72 3.89
CA PHE A 77 -15.04 -2.49 4.54
C PHE A 77 -14.62 -1.40 3.54
N ARG A 78 -14.83 -1.64 2.25
CA ARG A 78 -14.57 -0.61 1.23
C ARG A 78 -15.58 0.52 1.38
N ASN A 79 -15.24 1.69 0.81
CA ASN A 79 -16.05 2.91 0.92
C ASN A 79 -16.11 3.51 2.34
N GLN A 80 -15.22 3.08 3.23
CA GLN A 80 -15.08 3.66 4.58
C GLN A 80 -13.79 4.46 4.70
N SER A 81 -13.20 4.84 3.58
CA SER A 81 -11.98 5.66 3.54
C SER A 81 -10.75 5.01 4.18
N ILE A 82 -10.72 3.69 4.30
CA ILE A 82 -9.59 2.98 4.91
C ILE A 82 -8.32 3.13 4.05
N ALA A 83 -8.43 2.95 2.73
CA ALA A 83 -7.31 3.13 1.82
C ALA A 83 -6.76 4.56 1.89
N LYS A 84 -7.65 5.55 1.97
CA LYS A 84 -7.26 6.96 2.12
C LYS A 84 -6.52 7.19 3.43
N LYS A 85 -6.99 6.62 4.53
CA LYS A 85 -6.35 6.76 5.83
C LYS A 85 -4.96 6.15 5.85
N LEU A 86 -4.79 4.97 5.25
CA LEU A 86 -3.49 4.33 5.11
C LEU A 86 -2.55 5.19 4.26
N THR A 87 -3.06 5.75 3.17
CA THR A 87 -2.26 6.61 2.29
C THR A 87 -1.85 7.90 2.97
N ILE A 88 -2.74 8.52 3.74
CA ILE A 88 -2.43 9.72 4.53
C ILE A 88 -1.32 9.43 5.53
N GLU A 89 -1.38 8.29 6.21
CA GLU A 89 -0.35 7.87 7.14
C GLU A 89 1.01 7.73 6.45
N LEU A 90 1.02 7.18 5.26
CA LEU A 90 2.24 7.07 4.46
C LEU A 90 2.78 8.44 4.08
N ILE A 91 1.91 9.35 3.65
CA ILE A 91 2.32 10.70 3.25
C ILE A 91 2.91 11.45 4.46
N ASP A 92 2.30 11.34 5.63
CA ASP A 92 2.81 11.94 6.85
C ASP A 92 4.20 11.39 7.21
N TYR A 93 4.36 10.08 7.14
CA TYR A 93 5.65 9.42 7.34
C TYR A 93 6.68 9.93 6.33
N PHE A 94 6.30 10.01 5.07
CA PHE A 94 7.14 10.48 3.98
C PHE A 94 7.62 11.92 4.20
N GLU A 95 6.72 12.81 4.58
CA GLU A 95 7.05 14.22 4.78
C GLU A 95 8.07 14.43 5.90
N GLU A 96 8.03 13.61 6.93
CA GLU A 96 8.97 13.68 8.06
C GLU A 96 10.26 12.91 7.79
N SER A 97 10.32 12.13 6.71
CA SER A 97 11.45 11.29 6.38
C SER A 97 12.47 12.01 5.49
N LYS A 98 13.57 11.33 5.24
CA LYS A 98 14.59 11.78 4.28
C LYS A 98 14.31 11.31 2.84
N TYR A 99 13.27 10.54 2.61
CA TYR A 99 12.94 10.05 1.28
C TYR A 99 12.46 11.20 0.39
N GLU A 100 12.76 11.12 -0.90
CA GLU A 100 12.50 12.21 -1.84
C GLU A 100 11.22 12.03 -2.65
N GLN A 101 10.77 10.78 -2.81
CA GLN A 101 9.55 10.50 -3.56
C GLN A 101 8.90 9.19 -3.15
N ILE A 102 7.60 9.09 -3.42
CA ILE A 102 6.83 7.87 -3.31
C ILE A 102 6.46 7.44 -4.72
N LEU A 103 6.69 6.17 -5.05
CA LEU A 103 6.36 5.59 -6.35
C LEU A 103 5.32 4.50 -6.21
N LEU A 104 4.49 4.33 -7.22
CA LEU A 104 3.54 3.23 -7.27
C LEU A 104 3.17 2.88 -8.71
N GLU A 105 2.72 1.65 -8.90
CA GLU A 105 2.08 1.18 -10.13
C GLU A 105 0.61 0.89 -9.82
N VAL A 106 -0.26 1.24 -10.75
CA VAL A 106 -1.70 0.97 -10.63
C VAL A 106 -2.26 0.56 -11.98
N ARG A 107 -3.17 -0.42 -11.99
CA ARG A 107 -3.82 -0.85 -13.23
C ARG A 107 -4.48 0.34 -13.92
N VAL A 108 -4.32 0.44 -15.23
CA VAL A 108 -4.93 1.54 -16.01
C VAL A 108 -6.44 1.58 -15.85
N SER A 109 -7.08 0.44 -15.59
CA SER A 109 -8.52 0.34 -15.37
C SER A 109 -8.99 0.72 -13.97
N ASN A 110 -8.07 0.87 -13.01
CA ASN A 110 -8.43 1.13 -11.62
C ASN A 110 -8.66 2.63 -11.37
N SER A 111 -9.79 3.13 -11.88
CA SER A 111 -10.12 4.55 -11.78
C SER A 111 -10.30 5.04 -10.34
N VAL A 112 -10.80 4.19 -9.46
CA VAL A 112 -11.00 4.56 -8.05
C VAL A 112 -9.66 4.86 -7.38
N ALA A 113 -8.67 3.97 -7.55
CA ALA A 113 -7.34 4.17 -6.99
C ALA A 113 -6.63 5.36 -7.63
N ILE A 114 -6.72 5.48 -8.96
CA ILE A 114 -6.10 6.59 -9.68
C ILE A 114 -6.64 7.92 -9.17
N ASN A 115 -7.94 8.06 -9.04
CA ASN A 115 -8.56 9.28 -8.54
C ASN A 115 -8.11 9.59 -7.10
N MET A 116 -7.99 8.57 -6.27
CA MET A 116 -7.51 8.74 -4.90
C MET A 116 -6.07 9.27 -4.89
N TYR A 117 -5.18 8.63 -5.62
CA TYR A 117 -3.78 9.05 -5.66
C TYR A 117 -3.63 10.46 -6.24
N GLU A 118 -4.35 10.77 -7.30
CA GLU A 118 -4.33 12.12 -7.88
C GLU A 118 -4.84 13.17 -6.88
N SER A 119 -5.85 12.83 -6.07
CA SER A 119 -6.37 13.75 -5.06
C SER A 119 -5.33 14.08 -3.98
N PHE A 120 -4.34 13.22 -3.76
CA PHE A 120 -3.24 13.45 -2.84
C PHE A 120 -2.03 14.12 -3.48
N GLY A 121 -2.11 14.46 -4.75
CA GLY A 121 -1.03 15.14 -5.46
C GLY A 121 -0.07 14.23 -6.20
N PHE A 122 -0.34 12.92 -6.26
CA PHE A 122 0.45 12.02 -7.07
C PHE A 122 0.26 12.37 -8.54
N LYS A 123 1.35 12.32 -9.31
CA LYS A 123 1.34 12.65 -10.73
C LYS A 123 1.73 11.47 -11.58
N HIS A 124 1.00 11.29 -12.67
CA HIS A 124 1.30 10.28 -13.68
C HIS A 124 2.61 10.63 -14.38
N TYR A 125 3.54 9.68 -14.51
CA TYR A 125 4.81 9.95 -15.18
C TYR A 125 5.17 8.90 -16.23
N GLY A 126 4.35 7.89 -16.45
CA GLY A 126 4.62 6.89 -17.45
C GLY A 126 3.65 5.73 -17.42
N VAL A 127 3.89 4.79 -18.33
CA VAL A 127 3.12 3.55 -18.43
C VAL A 127 4.11 2.40 -18.52
N ARG A 128 3.85 1.34 -17.78
CA ARG A 128 4.61 0.11 -17.87
C ARG A 128 3.74 -0.92 -18.57
N GLU A 129 4.08 -1.23 -19.81
CA GLU A 129 3.29 -2.13 -20.63
C GLU A 129 3.28 -3.55 -20.04
N LYS A 130 2.09 -4.16 -20.03
CA LYS A 130 1.89 -5.55 -19.59
C LYS A 130 2.49 -5.86 -18.22
N TYR A 131 2.54 -4.88 -17.35
CA TYR A 131 3.02 -5.06 -15.98
C TYR A 131 2.16 -6.08 -15.23
N TYR A 132 0.83 -5.95 -15.38
CA TYR A 132 -0.12 -6.93 -14.91
C TYR A 132 -0.39 -7.93 -16.03
N LYS A 133 -0.82 -9.13 -15.67
CA LYS A 133 -0.99 -10.22 -16.62
C LYS A 133 -1.84 -9.82 -17.85
N ASN A 134 -2.85 -9.00 -17.66
CA ASN A 134 -3.83 -8.65 -18.68
C ASN A 134 -3.90 -7.17 -19.00
N GLU A 135 -3.09 -6.35 -18.38
CA GLU A 135 -3.16 -4.92 -18.65
C GLU A 135 -1.91 -4.17 -18.23
N ASP A 136 -1.80 -2.95 -18.72
CA ASP A 136 -0.69 -2.06 -18.41
C ASP A 136 -0.86 -1.45 -17.02
N ALA A 137 0.23 -0.94 -16.48
CA ALA A 137 0.24 -0.14 -15.26
C ALA A 137 0.51 1.31 -15.58
N ASN A 138 -0.26 2.20 -14.95
CA ASN A 138 0.10 3.61 -14.87
C ASN A 138 1.10 3.78 -13.75
N LEU A 139 2.12 4.60 -14.01
CA LEU A 139 3.15 4.93 -13.02
C LEU A 139 2.86 6.30 -12.43
N PHE A 140 2.76 6.35 -11.11
CA PHE A 140 2.51 7.58 -10.38
C PHE A 140 3.61 7.85 -9.37
N ARG A 141 3.88 9.14 -9.12
CA ARG A 141 4.83 9.54 -8.10
C ARG A 141 4.35 10.76 -7.33
N LEU A 142 4.75 10.82 -6.08
CA LEU A 142 4.62 12.02 -5.25
C LEU A 142 6.02 12.46 -4.85
N GLU A 143 6.40 13.66 -5.26
CA GLU A 143 7.70 14.23 -4.92
C GLU A 143 7.56 15.18 -3.75
N LYS A 144 8.61 15.29 -2.92
CA LYS A 144 8.64 16.30 -1.88
C LYS A 144 8.71 17.68 -2.49
N THR A 145 7.91 18.58 -1.94
CA THR A 145 7.97 19.98 -2.31
C THR A 145 8.94 20.67 -1.34
N TYR A 146 10.05 21.12 -1.87
CA TYR A 146 10.99 21.93 -1.10
C TYR A 146 10.60 23.40 -1.27
N VAL A 147 10.33 24.04 -0.16
CA VAL A 147 9.99 25.45 -0.14
C VAL A 147 11.22 26.25 0.24
#